data_f963bbca19caedcf525cce113539d652
#
_entry.id   f963bbca19caedcf525cce113539d652
#
_cell.length_a   1.000
_cell.length_b   1.000
_cell.length_c   1.000
_cell.angle_alpha   90.00
_cell.angle_beta   90.00
_cell.angle_gamma   90.00
#
_symmetry.space_group_name_H-M   'P 1'
#
loop_
_entity.id
_entity.type
_entity.pdbx_description
1 polymer ?
#
loop_
_entity_poly.entity_id
_entity_poly.type
_entity_poly.pdbx_seq_one_letter_code
_entity_poly.pdbx_strand_id
1 'polypeptide(L)'
;GGSTGIGAELAKAFAKQGAIVGLHYLSSADAANQVASEILSQGGSVELIRADASDSQALAAAVKEAAERLGGLNGIINNAGGMVRRVPYANVTDKDYDEIMDLNARSIVVASKEALPFLKEKGGFVINTTSIAARNGASGGAGMYGSSKAFVSNVTRGMAKEWISFGIRVNAVAPGVITTPFHERYSTKEQLEAMLATVPQ
;
A
#
# COMPACT_ATOMS: atom_id res chain seq x y z
N GLY A 1 4.13 -3.39 -3.02
CA GLY A 1 4.26 -3.66 -1.59
C GLY A 1 3.69 -5.01 -1.15
N GLY A 2 3.76 -6.04 -2.02
CA GLY A 2 3.23 -7.39 -1.75
C GLY A 2 4.26 -8.40 -1.25
N SER A 3 5.54 -8.03 -1.16
CA SER A 3 6.61 -9.00 -0.85
C SER A 3 6.80 -9.25 0.66
N THR A 4 6.33 -8.38 1.53
CA THR A 4 6.53 -8.50 2.99
C THR A 4 5.34 -7.99 3.78
N GLY A 5 5.29 -8.34 5.07
CA GLY A 5 4.32 -7.82 6.04
C GLY A 5 2.86 -7.97 5.60
N ILE A 6 2.07 -6.92 5.81
CA ILE A 6 0.63 -6.93 5.49
C ILE A 6 0.37 -7.27 4.02
N GLY A 7 1.18 -6.73 3.10
CA GLY A 7 1.01 -6.99 1.66
C GLY A 7 1.21 -8.45 1.27
N ALA A 8 2.17 -9.13 1.87
CA ALA A 8 2.41 -10.55 1.64
C ALA A 8 1.24 -11.41 2.12
N GLU A 9 0.72 -11.12 3.31
CA GLU A 9 -0.44 -11.84 3.85
C GLU A 9 -1.73 -11.58 3.04
N LEU A 10 -1.93 -10.34 2.57
CA LEU A 10 -3.02 -10.04 1.65
C LEU A 10 -2.91 -10.82 0.35
N ALA A 11 -1.70 -10.87 -0.27
CA ALA A 11 -1.49 -11.61 -1.51
C ALA A 11 -1.85 -13.09 -1.35
N LYS A 12 -1.37 -13.72 -0.28
CA LYS A 12 -1.69 -15.12 0.05
C LYS A 12 -3.18 -15.33 0.32
N ALA A 13 -3.80 -14.43 1.08
CA ALA A 13 -5.22 -14.54 1.41
C ALA A 13 -6.12 -14.41 0.17
N PHE A 14 -5.84 -13.49 -0.74
CA PHE A 14 -6.59 -13.35 -1.98
C PHE A 14 -6.39 -14.54 -2.92
N ALA A 15 -5.15 -15.02 -3.07
CA ALA A 15 -4.85 -16.21 -3.87
C ALA A 15 -5.59 -17.46 -3.34
N LYS A 16 -5.66 -17.64 -2.01
CA LYS A 16 -6.40 -18.72 -1.36
C LYS A 16 -7.91 -18.67 -1.65
N GLN A 17 -8.45 -17.49 -1.95
CA GLN A 17 -9.86 -17.30 -2.36
C GLN A 17 -10.03 -17.42 -3.88
N GLY A 18 -9.04 -17.87 -4.62
CA GLY A 18 -9.10 -18.10 -6.06
C GLY A 18 -8.80 -16.88 -6.92
N ALA A 19 -8.28 -15.77 -6.36
CA ALA A 19 -7.83 -14.63 -7.14
C ALA A 19 -6.49 -14.93 -7.83
N ILE A 20 -6.31 -14.47 -9.05
CA ILE A 20 -5.01 -14.34 -9.69
C ILE A 20 -4.39 -13.03 -9.19
N VAL A 21 -3.25 -13.10 -8.52
CA VAL A 21 -2.66 -11.97 -7.80
C VAL A 21 -1.51 -11.35 -8.59
N GLY A 22 -1.59 -10.07 -8.93
CA GLY A 22 -0.45 -9.26 -9.34
C GLY A 22 0.32 -8.78 -8.10
N LEU A 23 1.44 -9.40 -7.78
CA LEU A 23 2.24 -9.09 -6.59
C LEU A 23 3.33 -8.09 -6.94
N HIS A 24 3.11 -6.84 -6.54
CA HIS A 24 4.06 -5.74 -6.73
C HIS A 24 5.18 -5.74 -5.67
N TYR A 25 6.43 -5.55 -6.11
CA TYR A 25 7.61 -5.36 -5.26
C TYR A 25 8.62 -4.39 -5.90
N LEU A 26 9.60 -3.90 -5.12
CA LEU A 26 10.69 -3.07 -5.64
C LEU A 26 12.04 -3.79 -5.53
N SER A 27 12.57 -3.91 -4.32
CA SER A 27 13.94 -4.40 -4.05
C SER A 27 13.99 -5.78 -3.41
N SER A 28 12.91 -6.22 -2.76
CA SER A 28 12.86 -7.48 -2.03
C SER A 28 12.45 -8.65 -2.96
N ALA A 29 13.27 -8.93 -3.96
CA ALA A 29 12.98 -9.97 -4.96
C ALA A 29 12.86 -11.37 -4.33
N ASP A 30 13.79 -11.72 -3.42
CA ASP A 30 13.77 -13.03 -2.76
C ASP A 30 12.50 -13.23 -1.94
N ALA A 31 12.09 -12.21 -1.17
CA ALA A 31 10.84 -12.26 -0.42
C ALA A 31 9.61 -12.33 -1.34
N ALA A 32 9.62 -11.62 -2.48
CA ALA A 32 8.55 -11.71 -3.47
C ALA A 32 8.45 -13.11 -4.08
N ASN A 33 9.59 -13.72 -4.43
CA ASN A 33 9.67 -15.08 -4.93
C ASN A 33 9.21 -16.12 -3.89
N GLN A 34 9.54 -15.91 -2.61
CA GLN A 34 9.07 -16.78 -1.53
C GLN A 34 7.55 -16.74 -1.42
N VAL A 35 6.94 -15.54 -1.37
CA VAL A 35 5.48 -15.38 -1.34
C VAL A 35 4.83 -16.03 -2.57
N ALA A 36 5.41 -15.82 -3.76
CA ALA A 36 4.93 -16.45 -4.98
C ALA A 36 4.98 -17.98 -4.90
N SER A 37 6.08 -18.54 -4.41
CA SER A 37 6.24 -19.99 -4.23
C SER A 37 5.21 -20.56 -3.24
N GLU A 38 4.94 -19.86 -2.15
CA GLU A 38 3.91 -20.24 -1.17
C GLU A 38 2.51 -20.26 -1.82
N ILE A 39 2.16 -19.23 -2.62
CA ILE A 39 0.89 -19.16 -3.34
C ILE A 39 0.76 -20.32 -4.33
N LEU A 40 1.78 -20.55 -5.16
CA LEU A 40 1.80 -21.59 -6.17
C LEU A 40 1.71 -23.01 -5.56
N SER A 41 2.42 -23.25 -4.45
CA SER A 41 2.39 -24.53 -3.74
C SER A 41 1.03 -24.88 -3.16
N GLN A 42 0.18 -23.87 -2.94
CA GLN A 42 -1.21 -24.03 -2.47
C GLN A 42 -2.24 -24.07 -3.64
N GLY A 43 -1.76 -24.14 -4.88
CA GLY A 43 -2.62 -24.17 -6.08
C GLY A 43 -3.18 -22.82 -6.49
N GLY A 44 -2.70 -21.69 -5.91
CA GLY A 44 -3.04 -20.34 -6.31
C GLY A 44 -2.29 -19.88 -7.56
N SER A 45 -2.59 -18.67 -8.03
CA SER A 45 -1.95 -18.04 -9.19
C SER A 45 -1.41 -16.66 -8.84
N VAL A 46 -0.19 -16.35 -9.27
CA VAL A 46 0.48 -15.08 -8.98
C VAL A 46 1.40 -14.66 -10.09
N GLU A 47 1.41 -13.37 -10.40
CA GLU A 47 2.32 -12.70 -11.32
C GLU A 47 3.17 -11.68 -10.56
N LEU A 48 4.49 -11.73 -10.71
CA LEU A 48 5.40 -10.79 -10.08
C LEU A 48 5.56 -9.53 -10.93
N ILE A 49 5.33 -8.37 -10.35
CA ILE A 49 5.40 -7.06 -11.00
C ILE A 49 6.41 -6.19 -10.24
N ARG A 50 7.51 -5.84 -10.88
CA ARG A 50 8.56 -5.02 -10.27
C ARG A 50 8.45 -3.56 -10.71
N ALA A 51 8.31 -2.64 -9.75
CA ALA A 51 8.37 -1.20 -10.01
C ALA A 51 8.75 -0.44 -8.75
N ASP A 52 9.23 0.80 -8.91
CA ASP A 52 9.33 1.76 -7.83
C ASP A 52 7.99 2.50 -7.70
N ALA A 53 7.33 2.36 -6.54
CA ALA A 53 6.06 3.03 -6.29
C ALA A 53 6.19 4.55 -6.13
N SER A 54 7.38 5.08 -5.86
CA SER A 54 7.65 6.53 -5.80
C SER A 54 7.87 7.15 -7.17
N ASP A 55 8.19 6.35 -8.19
CA ASP A 55 8.27 6.77 -9.58
C ASP A 55 6.91 6.62 -10.27
N SER A 56 6.27 7.75 -10.56
CA SER A 56 4.93 7.77 -11.18
C SER A 56 4.87 7.10 -12.54
N GLN A 57 5.92 7.20 -13.35
CA GLN A 57 5.95 6.61 -14.70
C GLN A 57 6.14 5.09 -14.60
N ALA A 58 7.10 4.64 -13.79
CA ALA A 58 7.34 3.23 -13.56
C ALA A 58 6.11 2.54 -12.94
N LEU A 59 5.45 3.19 -11.97
CA LEU A 59 4.25 2.66 -11.34
C LEU A 59 3.07 2.59 -12.32
N ALA A 60 2.86 3.62 -13.14
CA ALA A 60 1.82 3.64 -14.16
C ALA A 60 1.99 2.50 -15.18
N ALA A 61 3.23 2.31 -15.66
CA ALA A 61 3.55 1.22 -16.56
C ALA A 61 3.31 -0.16 -15.91
N ALA A 62 3.72 -0.32 -14.64
CA ALA A 62 3.54 -1.55 -13.90
C ALA A 62 2.06 -1.93 -13.67
N VAL A 63 1.18 -0.95 -13.44
CA VAL A 63 -0.27 -1.22 -13.32
C VAL A 63 -0.85 -1.71 -14.64
N LYS A 64 -0.45 -1.12 -15.77
CA LYS A 64 -0.88 -1.55 -17.10
C LYS A 64 -0.37 -2.95 -17.43
N GLU A 65 0.93 -3.19 -17.21
CA GLU A 65 1.53 -4.52 -17.35
C GLU A 65 0.79 -5.58 -16.52
N ALA A 66 0.49 -5.26 -15.26
CA ALA A 66 -0.26 -6.15 -14.39
C ALA A 66 -1.65 -6.46 -14.97
N ALA A 67 -2.38 -5.44 -15.43
CA ALA A 67 -3.69 -5.62 -16.03
C ALA A 67 -3.64 -6.50 -17.29
N GLU A 68 -2.65 -6.31 -18.15
CA GLU A 68 -2.45 -7.13 -19.36
C GLU A 68 -2.14 -8.59 -19.00
N ARG A 69 -1.18 -8.83 -18.10
CA ARG A 69 -0.77 -10.17 -17.67
C ARG A 69 -1.86 -10.94 -16.93
N LEU A 70 -2.73 -10.23 -16.20
CA LEU A 70 -3.86 -10.82 -15.46
C LEU A 70 -5.15 -10.95 -16.30
N GLY A 71 -5.18 -10.41 -17.52
CA GLY A 71 -6.39 -10.39 -18.34
C GLY A 71 -7.46 -9.40 -17.83
N GLY A 72 -7.05 -8.32 -17.17
CA GLY A 72 -7.88 -7.29 -16.58
C GLY A 72 -7.69 -7.16 -15.07
N LEU A 73 -8.43 -6.23 -14.44
CA LEU A 73 -8.40 -6.01 -12.99
C LEU A 73 -9.82 -6.02 -12.42
N ASN A 74 -10.02 -6.78 -11.35
CA ASN A 74 -11.23 -6.72 -10.52
C ASN A 74 -11.04 -5.86 -9.26
N GLY A 75 -9.79 -5.56 -8.91
CA GLY A 75 -9.47 -4.73 -7.77
C GLY A 75 -8.00 -4.36 -7.70
N ILE A 76 -7.71 -3.31 -6.96
CA ILE A 76 -6.36 -2.90 -6.61
C ILE A 76 -6.26 -2.63 -5.11
N ILE A 77 -5.15 -3.09 -4.51
CA ILE A 77 -4.83 -2.84 -3.11
C ILE A 77 -3.56 -2.00 -3.07
N ASN A 78 -3.70 -0.76 -2.72
CA ASN A 78 -2.62 0.19 -2.55
C ASN A 78 -2.02 0.02 -1.15
N ASN A 79 -1.07 -0.90 -1.01
CA ASN A 79 -0.40 -1.21 0.25
C ASN A 79 1.05 -0.70 0.29
N ALA A 80 1.68 -0.47 -0.85
CA ALA A 80 3.03 0.09 -0.91
C ALA A 80 3.09 1.40 -0.11
N GLY A 81 4.12 1.54 0.73
CA GLY A 81 4.28 2.70 1.58
C GLY A 81 5.31 2.44 2.68
N GLY A 82 5.73 3.50 3.32
CA GLY A 82 6.71 3.43 4.40
C GLY A 82 6.93 4.79 5.06
N MET A 83 7.60 4.79 6.21
CA MET A 83 7.95 6.04 6.89
C MET A 83 9.04 6.83 6.16
N VAL A 84 9.81 6.16 5.29
CA VAL A 84 11.02 6.66 4.61
C VAL A 84 12.09 6.99 5.65
N ARG A 85 11.85 8.00 6.48
CA ARG A 85 12.67 8.37 7.64
C ARG A 85 11.87 9.16 8.67
N ARG A 86 12.43 9.30 9.86
CA ARG A 86 11.88 10.16 10.90
C ARG A 86 12.55 11.54 10.83
N VAL A 87 11.74 12.60 10.66
CA VAL A 87 12.23 14.00 10.61
C VAL A 87 11.27 14.87 11.41
N PRO A 88 11.75 15.57 12.46
CA PRO A 88 10.94 16.60 13.12
C PRO A 88 10.49 17.67 12.13
N TYR A 89 9.27 18.21 12.27
CA TYR A 89 8.75 19.21 11.33
C TYR A 89 9.65 20.43 11.12
N ALA A 90 10.35 20.88 12.16
CA ALA A 90 11.30 22.00 12.06
C ALA A 90 12.47 21.73 11.11
N ASN A 91 12.76 20.48 10.79
CA ASN A 91 13.92 20.06 10.00
C ASN A 91 13.50 19.42 8.65
N VAL A 92 12.20 19.40 8.33
CA VAL A 92 11.72 18.83 7.06
C VAL A 92 12.23 19.67 5.89
N THR A 93 12.90 19.00 4.97
CA THR A 93 13.34 19.57 3.69
C THR A 93 12.33 19.25 2.59
N ASP A 94 12.42 19.96 1.45
CA ASP A 94 11.63 19.66 0.25
C ASP A 94 11.83 18.20 -0.18
N LYS A 95 13.07 17.71 -0.11
CA LYS A 95 13.39 16.31 -0.42
C LYS A 95 12.66 15.33 0.51
N ASP A 96 12.61 15.61 1.81
CA ASP A 96 11.88 14.74 2.77
C ASP A 96 10.40 14.75 2.47
N TYR A 97 9.85 15.93 2.16
CA TYR A 97 8.45 16.08 1.78
C TYR A 97 8.14 15.25 0.52
N ASP A 98 8.92 15.46 -0.55
CA ASP A 98 8.71 14.80 -1.84
C ASP A 98 8.80 13.27 -1.71
N GLU A 99 9.87 12.74 -1.11
CA GLU A 99 10.07 11.29 -0.96
C GLU A 99 8.95 10.62 -0.13
N ILE A 100 8.51 11.26 0.96
CA ILE A 100 7.44 10.72 1.80
C ILE A 100 6.09 10.78 1.07
N MET A 101 5.79 11.90 0.41
CA MET A 101 4.52 12.09 -0.30
C MET A 101 4.46 11.27 -1.59
N ASP A 102 5.56 11.16 -2.32
CA ASP A 102 5.61 10.36 -3.55
C ASP A 102 5.33 8.90 -3.27
N LEU A 103 6.00 8.33 -2.26
CA LEU A 103 5.80 6.95 -1.90
C LEU A 103 4.41 6.66 -1.31
N ASN A 104 3.90 7.51 -0.42
CA ASN A 104 2.69 7.19 0.36
C ASN A 104 1.39 7.78 -0.17
N ALA A 105 1.45 8.91 -0.88
CA ALA A 105 0.28 9.67 -1.32
C ALA A 105 0.15 9.68 -2.85
N ARG A 106 1.15 10.16 -3.58
CA ARG A 106 1.13 10.23 -5.05
C ARG A 106 0.96 8.84 -5.66
N SER A 107 1.68 7.83 -5.15
CA SER A 107 1.59 6.44 -5.62
C SER A 107 0.16 5.90 -5.65
N ILE A 108 -0.63 6.20 -4.63
CA ILE A 108 -2.03 5.75 -4.53
C ILE A 108 -2.89 6.39 -5.62
N VAL A 109 -2.70 7.69 -5.87
CA VAL A 109 -3.44 8.39 -6.92
C VAL A 109 -3.06 7.85 -8.30
N VAL A 110 -1.76 7.68 -8.56
CA VAL A 110 -1.27 7.15 -9.84
C VAL A 110 -1.78 5.73 -10.06
N ALA A 111 -1.56 4.81 -9.13
CA ALA A 111 -1.96 3.43 -9.30
C ALA A 111 -3.48 3.26 -9.47
N SER A 112 -4.26 3.98 -8.67
CA SER A 112 -5.72 3.93 -8.76
C SER A 112 -6.26 4.53 -10.07
N LYS A 113 -5.66 5.64 -10.53
CA LYS A 113 -5.99 6.26 -11.82
C LYS A 113 -5.71 5.31 -12.99
N GLU A 114 -4.56 4.66 -13.00
CA GLU A 114 -4.19 3.73 -14.07
C GLU A 114 -4.99 2.42 -14.03
N ALA A 115 -5.46 1.99 -12.86
CA ALA A 115 -6.36 0.85 -12.71
C ALA A 115 -7.80 1.16 -13.15
N LEU A 116 -8.22 2.43 -13.09
CA LEU A 116 -9.61 2.85 -13.31
C LEU A 116 -10.21 2.38 -14.65
N PRO A 117 -9.54 2.45 -15.81
CA PRO A 117 -10.11 1.97 -17.06
C PRO A 117 -10.54 0.50 -16.99
N PHE A 118 -9.72 -0.35 -16.39
CA PHE A 118 -9.99 -1.78 -16.26
C PHE A 118 -11.10 -2.09 -15.24
N LEU A 119 -11.16 -1.31 -14.15
CA LEU A 119 -12.19 -1.47 -13.13
C LEU A 119 -13.57 -0.99 -13.62
N LYS A 120 -13.64 -0.02 -14.53
CA LYS A 120 -14.90 0.48 -15.10
C LYS A 120 -15.65 -0.54 -15.92
N GLU A 121 -14.98 -1.51 -16.51
CA GLU A 121 -15.60 -2.48 -17.42
C GLU A 121 -16.60 -3.40 -16.70
N LYS A 122 -16.28 -3.80 -15.47
CA LYS A 122 -17.08 -4.80 -14.72
C LYS A 122 -17.42 -4.38 -13.29
N GLY A 123 -17.08 -3.14 -12.92
CA GLY A 123 -17.06 -2.73 -11.54
C GLY A 123 -15.84 -3.32 -10.81
N GLY A 124 -15.73 -3.10 -9.50
CA GLY A 124 -14.62 -3.64 -8.76
C GLY A 124 -14.37 -2.94 -7.44
N PHE A 125 -13.11 -2.99 -6.97
CA PHE A 125 -12.76 -2.35 -5.72
C PHE A 125 -11.36 -1.73 -5.73
N VAL A 126 -11.20 -0.71 -4.89
CA VAL A 126 -9.91 -0.14 -4.48
C VAL A 126 -9.83 -0.20 -2.95
N ILE A 127 -8.74 -0.72 -2.41
CA ILE A 127 -8.44 -0.69 -0.99
C ILE A 127 -7.13 0.06 -0.77
N ASN A 128 -7.18 1.13 0.02
CA ASN A 128 -6.03 1.93 0.34
C ASN A 128 -5.54 1.65 1.77
N THR A 129 -4.25 1.42 1.95
CA THR A 129 -3.65 1.26 3.28
C THR A 129 -3.27 2.63 3.83
N THR A 130 -4.08 3.15 4.75
CA THR A 130 -3.78 4.33 5.56
C THR A 130 -3.03 3.91 6.85
N SER A 131 -3.24 4.56 7.96
CA SER A 131 -2.61 4.24 9.25
C SER A 131 -3.38 4.89 10.40
N ILE A 132 -3.24 4.37 11.61
CA ILE A 132 -3.64 5.07 12.83
C ILE A 132 -2.93 6.43 12.95
N ALA A 133 -1.70 6.56 12.41
CA ALA A 133 -0.94 7.80 12.33
C ALA A 133 -1.70 8.94 11.60
N ALA A 134 -2.61 8.60 10.70
CA ALA A 134 -3.47 9.56 10.02
C ALA A 134 -4.45 10.28 10.96
N ARG A 135 -4.75 9.70 12.12
CA ARG A 135 -5.70 10.24 13.10
C ARG A 135 -5.00 10.92 14.27
N ASN A 136 -3.89 10.37 14.73
CA ASN A 136 -3.19 10.89 15.91
C ASN A 136 -1.99 11.78 15.58
N GLY A 137 -1.71 12.02 14.29
CA GLY A 137 -0.63 12.88 13.81
C GLY A 137 0.77 12.26 13.93
N ALA A 138 0.88 11.10 14.56
CA ALA A 138 2.13 10.43 14.91
C ALA A 138 3.07 11.33 15.77
N SER A 139 4.15 10.78 16.27
CA SER A 139 5.14 11.50 17.08
C SER A 139 6.56 11.03 16.77
N GLY A 140 7.56 11.64 17.42
CA GLY A 140 8.95 11.22 17.26
C GLY A 140 9.47 11.33 15.81
N GLY A 141 9.14 12.43 15.12
CA GLY A 141 9.56 12.67 13.73
C GLY A 141 8.79 11.91 12.66
N ALA A 142 7.69 11.24 13.01
CA ALA A 142 6.85 10.52 12.05
C ALA A 142 5.67 11.36 11.51
N GLY A 143 5.61 12.65 11.82
CA GLY A 143 4.48 13.52 11.49
C GLY A 143 4.21 13.62 10.00
N MET A 144 5.24 13.76 9.14
CA MET A 144 5.06 13.79 7.68
C MET A 144 4.48 12.49 7.14
N TYR A 145 4.90 11.33 7.67
CA TYR A 145 4.26 10.06 7.36
C TYR A 145 2.77 10.07 7.78
N GLY A 146 2.46 10.52 9.00
CA GLY A 146 1.08 10.67 9.48
C GLY A 146 0.24 11.54 8.54
N SER A 147 0.79 12.68 8.11
CA SER A 147 0.15 13.61 7.16
C SER A 147 -0.09 12.96 5.80
N SER A 148 0.88 12.20 5.26
CA SER A 148 0.69 11.45 4.01
C SER A 148 -0.43 10.41 4.12
N LYS A 149 -0.57 9.75 5.27
CA LYS A 149 -1.64 8.77 5.52
C LYS A 149 -3.00 9.44 5.79
N ALA A 150 -3.02 10.67 6.30
CA ALA A 150 -4.24 11.49 6.36
C ALA A 150 -4.73 11.89 4.95
N PHE A 151 -3.82 12.26 4.05
CA PHE A 151 -4.13 12.44 2.63
C PHE A 151 -4.79 11.18 2.06
N VAL A 152 -4.22 10.00 2.29
CA VAL A 152 -4.79 8.72 1.83
C VAL A 152 -6.21 8.51 2.33
N SER A 153 -6.47 8.83 3.61
CA SER A 153 -7.80 8.70 4.19
C SER A 153 -8.82 9.62 3.52
N ASN A 154 -8.41 10.82 3.13
CA ASN A 154 -9.31 11.79 2.48
C ASN A 154 -9.51 11.48 1.00
N VAL A 155 -8.44 11.18 0.25
CA VAL A 155 -8.55 10.85 -1.18
C VAL A 155 -9.39 9.58 -1.41
N THR A 156 -9.36 8.61 -0.49
CA THR A 156 -10.25 7.44 -0.52
C THR A 156 -11.73 7.84 -0.57
N ARG A 157 -12.13 8.81 0.25
CA ARG A 157 -13.52 9.33 0.27
C ARG A 157 -13.87 10.05 -1.04
N GLY A 158 -12.93 10.81 -1.61
CA GLY A 158 -13.11 11.48 -2.91
C GLY A 158 -13.33 10.45 -4.02
N MET A 159 -12.41 9.50 -4.16
CA MET A 159 -12.51 8.43 -5.16
C MET A 159 -13.80 7.61 -4.98
N ALA A 160 -14.22 7.32 -3.75
CA ALA A 160 -15.45 6.58 -3.49
C ALA A 160 -16.68 7.31 -4.03
N LYS A 161 -16.76 8.63 -3.84
CA LYS A 161 -17.87 9.45 -4.36
C LYS A 161 -17.87 9.55 -5.88
N GLU A 162 -16.69 9.67 -6.49
CA GLU A 162 -16.59 9.83 -7.95
C GLU A 162 -16.83 8.51 -8.70
N TRP A 163 -16.41 7.37 -8.12
CA TRP A 163 -16.36 6.11 -8.85
C TRP A 163 -17.52 5.16 -8.55
N ILE A 164 -18.40 5.53 -7.61
CA ILE A 164 -19.57 4.71 -7.29
C ILE A 164 -20.50 4.49 -8.49
N SER A 165 -20.60 5.49 -9.39
CA SER A 165 -21.40 5.37 -10.60
C SER A 165 -20.86 4.34 -11.61
N PHE A 166 -19.62 3.93 -11.46
CA PHE A 166 -18.99 2.85 -12.23
C PHE A 166 -19.07 1.48 -11.55
N GLY A 167 -19.80 1.37 -10.44
CA GLY A 167 -19.85 0.13 -9.64
C GLY A 167 -18.55 -0.18 -8.89
N ILE A 168 -17.68 0.81 -8.69
CA ILE A 168 -16.40 0.64 -8.01
C ILE A 168 -16.53 1.06 -6.55
N ARG A 169 -16.19 0.15 -5.63
CA ARG A 169 -16.13 0.43 -4.20
C ARG A 169 -14.71 0.83 -3.80
N VAL A 170 -14.57 1.97 -3.13
CA VAL A 170 -13.27 2.45 -2.65
C VAL A 170 -13.29 2.56 -1.13
N ASN A 171 -12.41 1.83 -0.47
CA ASN A 171 -12.29 1.78 0.98
C ASN A 171 -10.84 1.95 1.43
N ALA A 172 -10.65 2.18 2.72
CA ALA A 172 -9.34 2.22 3.34
C ALA A 172 -9.29 1.35 4.60
N VAL A 173 -8.13 0.77 4.85
CA VAL A 173 -7.78 0.09 6.10
C VAL A 173 -6.74 0.93 6.82
N ALA A 174 -6.91 1.14 8.12
CA ALA A 174 -6.01 1.91 8.97
C ALA A 174 -5.33 0.97 10.00
N PRO A 175 -4.22 0.32 9.65
CA PRO A 175 -3.50 -0.52 10.61
C PRO A 175 -3.03 0.29 11.83
N GLY A 176 -3.09 -0.35 13.00
CA GLY A 176 -2.47 0.13 14.21
C GLY A 176 -1.01 -0.35 14.32
N VAL A 177 -0.64 -0.89 15.47
CA VAL A 177 0.69 -1.49 15.69
C VAL A 177 0.62 -2.95 15.27
N ILE A 178 1.21 -3.27 14.15
CA ILE A 178 1.25 -4.64 13.58
C ILE A 178 2.70 -5.11 13.52
N THR A 179 3.00 -6.25 14.09
CA THR A 179 4.34 -6.86 14.06
C THR A 179 4.71 -7.24 12.63
N THR A 180 5.54 -6.42 11.99
CA THR A 180 5.96 -6.54 10.60
C THR A 180 7.35 -5.95 10.43
N PRO A 181 8.06 -6.22 9.31
CA PRO A 181 9.35 -5.59 9.00
C PRO A 181 9.34 -4.06 8.98
N PHE A 182 8.16 -3.43 8.88
CA PHE A 182 8.03 -1.97 9.01
C PHE A 182 8.52 -1.48 10.39
N HIS A 183 8.09 -2.14 11.47
CA HIS A 183 8.51 -1.73 12.81
C HIS A 183 9.97 -2.09 13.13
N GLU A 184 10.47 -3.20 12.59
CA GLU A 184 11.89 -3.56 12.68
C GLU A 184 12.79 -2.48 12.07
N ARG A 185 12.34 -1.87 10.97
CA ARG A 185 13.08 -0.83 10.26
C ARG A 185 12.95 0.56 10.87
N TYR A 186 11.79 0.91 11.44
CA TYR A 186 11.47 2.31 11.77
C TYR A 186 11.16 2.57 13.26
N SER A 187 11.21 1.56 14.13
CA SER A 187 10.89 1.71 15.54
C SER A 187 11.96 1.08 16.42
N THR A 188 12.34 1.76 17.49
CA THR A 188 13.14 1.12 18.55
C THR A 188 12.24 0.23 19.41
N LYS A 189 12.84 -0.62 20.24
CA LYS A 189 12.08 -1.49 21.15
C LYS A 189 11.25 -0.67 22.14
N GLU A 190 11.83 0.40 22.69
CA GLU A 190 11.16 1.31 23.63
C GLU A 190 9.99 2.03 22.96
N GLN A 191 10.13 2.46 21.69
CA GLN A 191 9.05 3.07 20.91
C GLN A 191 7.92 2.07 20.69
N LEU A 192 8.24 0.82 20.40
CA LEU A 192 7.25 -0.22 20.17
C LEU A 192 6.47 -0.53 21.46
N GLU A 193 7.16 -0.67 22.58
CA GLU A 193 6.57 -0.90 23.91
C GLU A 193 5.63 0.28 24.29
N ALA A 194 6.07 1.52 24.07
CA ALA A 194 5.24 2.70 24.30
C ALA A 194 3.98 2.73 23.42
N MET A 195 4.09 2.34 22.14
CA MET A 195 2.93 2.24 21.25
C MET A 195 1.96 1.14 21.70
N LEU A 196 2.49 -0.03 22.07
CA LEU A 196 1.67 -1.16 22.54
C LEU A 196 0.88 -0.81 23.79
N ALA A 197 1.48 -0.03 24.71
CA ALA A 197 0.79 0.45 25.92
C ALA A 197 -0.42 1.35 25.64
N THR A 198 -0.53 1.91 24.43
CA THR A 198 -1.69 2.74 24.02
C THR A 198 -2.81 1.94 23.36
N VAL A 199 -2.59 0.65 23.07
CA VAL A 199 -3.59 -0.21 22.44
C VAL A 199 -4.56 -0.70 23.53
N PRO A 200 -5.87 -0.42 23.41
CA PRO A 200 -6.86 -1.00 24.33
C PRO A 200 -6.84 -2.53 24.26
N GLN A 201 -6.85 -3.18 25.42
CA GLN A 201 -6.92 -4.65 25.54
C GLN A 201 -8.37 -5.08 25.71
#